data_aa321252d4da84eda241dc8161ba0e7c
#
_entry.id   aa321252d4da84eda241dc8161ba0e7c
#
_cell.length_a   1.000
_cell.length_b   1.000
_cell.length_c   1.000
_cell.angle_alpha   90.00
_cell.angle_beta   90.00
_cell.angle_gamma   90.00
#
_symmetry.space_group_name_H-M   'P 1'
#
loop_
_entity.id
_entity.type
_entity.pdbx_description
1 polymer ?
#
loop_
_entity_poly.entity_id
_entity_poly.type
_entity_poly.pdbx_seq_one_letter_code
_entity_poly.pdbx_strand_id
1 'polypeptide(L)'
;MELSDYRAQIDRIDAELLQLFAERMQTAAGIAAYKKEHALPVLDTGREREKLAGIVKAAPEDLQEEAVSLFRLLFSLSRGYQRSLLGSSSTLPEILKRAVVTTPQLFPTSAAVACQGVEGAYSQQACDKLFQHPSVFFCATFDKVFAAIEQGLCQYGILPLENSTAGSVNAVYDLMQKHNFSIVRSVRLRVDHSLLALPGTKLSDIREIVSHGQALEQCSEFLKQLPNVTVTRCENTAAAARMVAESGRKDLAAIASNACAEIYGLQSLQDRVQNEHGNYTRFICIAAKPEVYPGADRTSLLVTLANEPGSLYQVLARIYGYGINLTKLESRPIPGSDDTFRFYFDLEASVYSPELPKLLGELESICEHVCYLGSYSETV
;
A
#
# COMPACT_ATOMS: atom_id res chain seq x y z
N MET A 1 17.38 -42.68 24.32
CA MET A 1 17.86 -41.33 23.95
C MET A 1 16.99 -40.33 24.62
N GLU A 2 17.58 -39.37 25.31
CA GLU A 2 16.86 -38.27 25.93
C GLU A 2 16.67 -37.10 24.92
N LEU A 3 15.82 -36.13 25.24
CA LEU A 3 15.58 -34.96 24.41
C LEU A 3 16.88 -34.17 24.12
N SER A 4 17.79 -34.13 25.10
CA SER A 4 19.13 -33.54 24.97
C SER A 4 19.97 -34.20 23.87
N ASP A 5 19.89 -35.53 23.73
CA ASP A 5 20.66 -36.28 22.72
C ASP A 5 20.16 -35.96 21.30
N TYR A 6 18.82 -35.84 21.13
CA TYR A 6 18.25 -35.44 19.85
C TYR A 6 18.60 -33.98 19.49
N ARG A 7 18.60 -33.05 20.46
CA ARG A 7 19.03 -31.67 20.23
C ARG A 7 20.49 -31.58 19.80
N ALA A 8 21.40 -32.29 20.50
CA ALA A 8 22.81 -32.31 20.13
C ALA A 8 23.02 -32.93 18.71
N GLN A 9 22.21 -33.90 18.34
CA GLN A 9 22.26 -34.48 17.00
C GLN A 9 21.78 -33.47 15.93
N ILE A 10 20.70 -32.71 16.19
CA ILE A 10 20.22 -31.64 15.29
C ILE A 10 21.28 -30.56 15.16
N ASP A 11 21.87 -30.06 16.27
CA ASP A 11 22.90 -29.01 16.25
C ASP A 11 24.09 -29.39 15.34
N ARG A 12 24.51 -30.68 15.39
CA ARG A 12 25.56 -31.20 14.51
C ARG A 12 25.13 -31.18 13.03
N ILE A 13 23.89 -31.62 12.74
CA ILE A 13 23.35 -31.65 11.38
C ILE A 13 23.25 -30.24 10.83
N ASP A 14 22.79 -29.29 11.63
CA ASP A 14 22.65 -27.87 11.25
C ASP A 14 24.01 -27.24 10.92
N ALA A 15 25.05 -27.59 11.68
CA ALA A 15 26.41 -27.13 11.38
C ALA A 15 26.92 -27.69 10.03
N GLU A 16 26.67 -28.97 9.72
CA GLU A 16 27.01 -29.59 8.44
C GLU A 16 26.21 -28.96 7.28
N LEU A 17 24.90 -28.70 7.48
CA LEU A 17 24.04 -28.01 6.51
C LEU A 17 24.55 -26.60 6.20
N LEU A 18 24.94 -25.83 7.22
CA LEU A 18 25.49 -24.49 7.04
C LEU A 18 26.78 -24.52 6.22
N GLN A 19 27.68 -25.48 6.48
CA GLN A 19 28.91 -25.65 5.72
C GLN A 19 28.62 -25.96 4.24
N LEU A 20 27.72 -26.92 3.97
CA LEU A 20 27.35 -27.33 2.61
C LEU A 20 26.61 -26.15 1.88
N PHE A 21 25.81 -25.39 2.59
CA PHE A 21 25.16 -24.20 2.03
C PHE A 21 26.20 -23.15 1.63
N ALA A 22 27.19 -22.85 2.47
CA ALA A 22 28.26 -21.91 2.15
C ALA A 22 29.08 -22.37 0.93
N GLU A 23 29.45 -23.64 0.85
CA GLU A 23 30.16 -24.23 -0.30
C GLU A 23 29.33 -24.13 -1.58
N ARG A 24 28.01 -24.37 -1.48
CA ARG A 24 27.08 -24.26 -2.59
C ARG A 24 26.99 -22.81 -3.09
N MET A 25 26.99 -21.82 -2.21
CA MET A 25 26.99 -20.39 -2.58
C MET A 25 28.31 -19.98 -3.24
N GLN A 26 29.45 -20.45 -2.76
CA GLN A 26 30.75 -20.21 -3.42
C GLN A 26 30.79 -20.80 -4.83
N THR A 27 30.25 -22.02 -5.01
CA THR A 27 30.12 -22.64 -6.34
C THR A 27 29.19 -21.81 -7.24
N ALA A 28 28.10 -21.28 -6.70
CA ALA A 28 27.19 -20.40 -7.44
C ALA A 28 27.86 -19.09 -7.87
N ALA A 29 28.81 -18.55 -7.09
CA ALA A 29 29.62 -17.40 -7.48
C ALA A 29 30.51 -17.72 -8.68
N GLY A 30 31.16 -18.88 -8.70
CA GLY A 30 31.93 -19.34 -9.86
C GLY A 30 31.08 -19.50 -11.12
N ILE A 31 29.86 -20.04 -10.98
CA ILE A 31 28.89 -20.12 -12.08
C ILE A 31 28.50 -18.74 -12.58
N ALA A 32 28.30 -17.75 -11.69
CA ALA A 32 27.98 -16.39 -12.08
C ALA A 32 29.10 -15.77 -12.94
N ALA A 33 30.36 -15.91 -12.52
CA ALA A 33 31.51 -15.42 -13.27
C ALA A 33 31.58 -16.03 -14.67
N TYR A 34 31.42 -17.35 -14.77
CA TYR A 34 31.38 -18.08 -16.04
C TYR A 34 30.24 -17.59 -16.95
N LYS A 35 29.03 -17.44 -16.40
CA LYS A 35 27.86 -16.96 -17.16
C LYS A 35 28.05 -15.54 -17.68
N LYS A 36 28.70 -14.68 -16.90
CA LYS A 36 29.04 -13.31 -17.30
C LYS A 36 29.99 -13.32 -18.52
N GLU A 37 31.03 -14.11 -18.45
CA GLU A 37 32.03 -14.22 -19.52
C GLU A 37 31.42 -14.74 -20.84
N HIS A 38 30.46 -15.65 -20.74
CA HIS A 38 29.83 -16.32 -21.91
C HIS A 38 28.46 -15.72 -22.28
N ALA A 39 28.04 -14.60 -21.70
CA ALA A 39 26.75 -13.95 -21.93
C ALA A 39 25.53 -14.91 -21.75
N LEU A 40 25.61 -15.85 -20.80
CA LEU A 40 24.54 -16.81 -20.52
C LEU A 40 23.55 -16.27 -19.48
N PRO A 41 22.24 -16.60 -19.59
CA PRO A 41 21.26 -16.20 -18.61
C PRO A 41 21.49 -16.89 -17.24
N VAL A 42 21.12 -16.19 -16.16
CA VAL A 42 21.21 -16.75 -14.79
C VAL A 42 20.28 -17.95 -14.62
N LEU A 43 19.05 -17.82 -15.11
CA LEU A 43 18.05 -18.89 -15.04
C LEU A 43 18.30 -19.94 -16.13
N ASP A 44 18.36 -21.19 -15.73
CA ASP A 44 18.39 -22.39 -16.58
C ASP A 44 17.26 -23.32 -16.14
N THR A 45 16.08 -23.15 -16.75
CA THR A 45 14.88 -23.91 -16.39
C THR A 45 15.01 -25.39 -16.70
N GLY A 46 15.78 -25.77 -17.74
CA GLY A 46 16.05 -27.16 -18.09
C GLY A 46 16.83 -27.87 -17.00
N ARG A 47 17.91 -27.23 -16.55
CA ARG A 47 18.76 -27.76 -15.48
C ARG A 47 18.05 -27.85 -14.14
N GLU A 48 17.23 -26.85 -13.78
CA GLU A 48 16.46 -26.89 -12.53
C GLU A 48 15.44 -28.03 -12.53
N ARG A 49 14.73 -28.26 -13.65
CA ARG A 49 13.80 -29.39 -13.78
C ARG A 49 14.49 -30.74 -13.67
N GLU A 50 15.62 -30.93 -14.34
CA GLU A 50 16.42 -32.14 -14.25
C GLU A 50 16.86 -32.42 -12.78
N LYS A 51 17.33 -31.39 -12.09
CA LYS A 51 17.74 -31.48 -10.70
C LYS A 51 16.60 -31.85 -9.77
N LEU A 52 15.43 -31.21 -9.90
CA LEU A 52 14.24 -31.53 -9.09
C LEU A 52 13.79 -32.99 -9.32
N ALA A 53 13.79 -33.45 -10.56
CA ALA A 53 13.46 -34.85 -10.85
C ALA A 53 14.45 -35.84 -10.19
N GLY A 54 15.73 -35.48 -10.13
CA GLY A 54 16.75 -36.27 -9.40
C GLY A 54 16.52 -36.28 -7.90
N ILE A 55 16.11 -35.15 -7.32
CA ILE A 55 15.82 -34.99 -5.88
C ILE A 55 14.62 -35.85 -5.49
N VAL A 56 13.52 -35.80 -6.25
CA VAL A 56 12.33 -36.64 -6.00
C VAL A 56 12.70 -38.11 -5.96
N LYS A 57 13.58 -38.56 -6.88
CA LYS A 57 14.04 -39.96 -6.91
C LYS A 57 14.95 -40.36 -5.73
N ALA A 58 15.69 -39.41 -5.19
CA ALA A 58 16.68 -39.67 -4.12
C ALA A 58 16.09 -39.47 -2.72
N ALA A 59 15.03 -38.67 -2.58
CA ALA A 59 14.40 -38.41 -1.30
C ALA A 59 13.55 -39.61 -0.83
N PRO A 60 13.47 -39.86 0.49
CA PRO A 60 12.49 -40.77 1.08
C PRO A 60 11.07 -40.39 0.63
N GLU A 61 10.21 -41.38 0.46
CA GLU A 61 8.88 -41.23 -0.13
C GLU A 61 8.00 -40.24 0.67
N ASP A 62 8.13 -40.25 1.98
CA ASP A 62 7.45 -39.40 2.94
C ASP A 62 8.03 -37.96 3.07
N LEU A 63 9.18 -37.68 2.42
CA LEU A 63 9.85 -36.38 2.47
C LEU A 63 10.07 -35.74 1.09
N GLN A 64 9.47 -36.28 0.03
CA GLN A 64 9.71 -35.83 -1.33
C GLN A 64 9.22 -34.39 -1.56
N GLU A 65 8.06 -34.01 -1.01
CA GLU A 65 7.49 -32.67 -1.15
C GLU A 65 8.33 -31.63 -0.41
N GLU A 66 8.77 -31.93 0.81
CA GLU A 66 9.64 -31.08 1.61
C GLU A 66 11.01 -30.91 0.95
N ALA A 67 11.58 -32.00 0.43
CA ALA A 67 12.84 -31.96 -0.30
C ALA A 67 12.74 -31.07 -1.55
N VAL A 68 11.67 -31.20 -2.35
CA VAL A 68 11.42 -30.34 -3.52
C VAL A 68 11.30 -28.88 -3.10
N SER A 69 10.58 -28.59 -2.03
CA SER A 69 10.38 -27.23 -1.50
C SER A 69 11.70 -26.60 -1.05
N LEU A 70 12.53 -27.35 -0.31
CA LEU A 70 13.85 -26.93 0.12
C LEU A 70 14.76 -26.62 -1.08
N PHE A 71 14.81 -27.50 -2.07
CA PHE A 71 15.68 -27.28 -3.22
C PHE A 71 15.22 -26.16 -4.14
N ARG A 72 13.92 -25.93 -4.28
CA ARG A 72 13.40 -24.72 -4.95
C ARG A 72 13.85 -23.44 -4.26
N LEU A 73 13.82 -23.41 -2.92
CA LEU A 73 14.35 -22.27 -2.15
C LEU A 73 15.86 -22.10 -2.39
N LEU A 74 16.65 -23.18 -2.34
CA LEU A 74 18.09 -23.15 -2.61
C LEU A 74 18.39 -22.64 -4.03
N PHE A 75 17.60 -22.98 -5.04
CA PHE A 75 17.78 -22.45 -6.40
C PHE A 75 17.49 -20.97 -6.44
N SER A 76 16.42 -20.51 -5.79
CA SER A 76 16.08 -19.09 -5.71
C SER A 76 17.17 -18.28 -5.02
N LEU A 77 17.69 -18.77 -3.87
CA LEU A 77 18.80 -18.13 -3.16
C LEU A 77 20.06 -18.02 -4.03
N SER A 78 20.40 -19.11 -4.76
CA SER A 78 21.56 -19.09 -5.65
C SER A 78 21.40 -18.15 -6.82
N ARG A 79 20.22 -18.05 -7.42
CA ARG A 79 19.96 -17.06 -8.49
C ARG A 79 20.07 -15.63 -7.97
N GLY A 80 19.49 -15.34 -6.82
CA GLY A 80 19.63 -14.03 -6.15
C GLY A 80 21.09 -13.66 -5.93
N TYR A 81 21.88 -14.61 -5.38
CA TYR A 81 23.31 -14.41 -5.14
C TYR A 81 24.11 -14.21 -6.44
N GLN A 82 23.86 -15.03 -7.48
CA GLN A 82 24.48 -14.85 -8.79
C GLN A 82 24.19 -13.46 -9.38
N ARG A 83 22.92 -12.99 -9.33
CA ARG A 83 22.52 -11.68 -9.84
C ARG A 83 23.21 -10.55 -9.08
N SER A 84 23.33 -10.62 -7.76
CA SER A 84 24.03 -9.62 -6.96
C SER A 84 25.53 -9.50 -7.35
N LEU A 85 26.18 -10.62 -7.69
CA LEU A 85 27.56 -10.64 -8.15
C LEU A 85 27.75 -10.15 -9.60
N LEU A 86 26.75 -10.31 -10.44
CA LEU A 86 26.80 -9.86 -11.83
C LEU A 86 26.68 -8.34 -11.97
N GLY A 87 26.36 -7.65 -10.88
CA GLY A 87 26.33 -6.18 -10.86
C GLY A 87 25.20 -5.64 -11.73
N SER A 88 23.99 -6.23 -11.66
CA SER A 88 22.80 -5.50 -12.09
C SER A 88 22.79 -4.20 -11.28
N SER A 89 22.94 -3.06 -11.96
CA SER A 89 22.88 -1.75 -11.32
C SER A 89 21.46 -1.57 -10.77
N SER A 90 21.27 -2.03 -9.54
CA SER A 90 20.02 -1.78 -8.82
C SER A 90 19.86 -0.27 -8.70
N THR A 91 18.77 0.25 -9.25
CA THR A 91 18.50 1.69 -9.29
C THR A 91 17.76 2.15 -8.04
N LEU A 92 16.98 1.28 -7.42
CA LEU A 92 16.14 1.64 -6.28
C LEU A 92 16.90 2.04 -5.02
N PRO A 93 17.98 1.37 -4.59
CA PRO A 93 18.80 1.85 -3.48
C PRO A 93 19.40 3.25 -3.71
N GLU A 94 19.79 3.55 -4.95
CA GLU A 94 20.31 4.88 -5.28
C GLU A 94 19.21 5.95 -5.31
N ILE A 95 18.01 5.62 -5.79
CA ILE A 95 16.83 6.50 -5.72
C ILE A 95 16.52 6.81 -4.26
N LEU A 96 16.47 5.79 -3.40
CA LEU A 96 16.22 5.94 -1.96
C LEU A 96 17.26 6.83 -1.31
N LYS A 97 18.54 6.52 -1.50
CA LYS A 97 19.67 7.30 -0.95
C LYS A 97 19.62 8.76 -1.40
N ARG A 98 19.36 8.99 -2.68
CA ARG A 98 19.21 10.34 -3.23
C ARG A 98 18.05 11.07 -2.58
N ALA A 99 16.88 10.43 -2.47
CA ALA A 99 15.69 11.02 -1.83
C ALA A 99 15.98 11.42 -0.38
N VAL A 100 16.61 10.55 0.41
CA VAL A 100 17.00 10.85 1.81
C VAL A 100 17.92 12.08 1.89
N VAL A 101 18.91 12.20 0.98
CA VAL A 101 19.88 13.29 1.01
C VAL A 101 19.31 14.61 0.51
N THR A 102 18.41 14.58 -0.48
CA THR A 102 17.89 15.80 -1.13
C THR A 102 16.61 16.33 -0.49
N THR A 103 15.90 15.54 0.33
CA THR A 103 14.70 15.98 1.01
C THR A 103 15.04 16.91 2.20
N PRO A 104 14.32 18.02 2.37
CA PRO A 104 14.45 18.87 3.55
C PRO A 104 14.19 18.12 4.85
N GLN A 105 14.81 18.55 5.95
CA GLN A 105 14.63 17.93 7.27
C GLN A 105 13.22 18.11 7.86
N LEU A 106 12.51 19.16 7.44
CA LEU A 106 11.18 19.45 7.92
C LEU A 106 10.15 19.30 6.80
N PHE A 107 9.04 18.66 7.12
CA PHE A 107 7.88 18.62 6.24
C PHE A 107 7.30 20.03 6.08
N PRO A 108 6.89 20.48 4.89
CA PRO A 108 6.42 21.84 4.68
C PRO A 108 5.16 22.12 5.48
N THR A 109 5.09 23.31 6.10
CA THR A 109 3.90 23.78 6.81
C THR A 109 2.86 24.35 5.85
N SER A 110 3.28 24.85 4.67
CA SER A 110 2.44 25.44 3.63
C SER A 110 2.77 24.82 2.28
N ALA A 111 1.76 24.48 1.50
CA ALA A 111 1.91 23.98 0.15
C ALA A 111 0.61 24.12 -0.66
N ALA A 112 0.72 24.10 -2.00
CA ALA A 112 -0.42 23.88 -2.87
C ALA A 112 -0.73 22.38 -2.90
N VAL A 113 -1.94 21.99 -2.47
CA VAL A 113 -2.34 20.60 -2.26
C VAL A 113 -3.62 20.28 -3.03
N ALA A 114 -3.58 19.28 -3.90
CA ALA A 114 -4.76 18.78 -4.60
C ALA A 114 -5.53 17.78 -3.71
N CYS A 115 -6.83 18.03 -3.51
CA CYS A 115 -7.72 17.17 -2.74
C CYS A 115 -8.95 16.80 -3.58
N GLN A 116 -9.35 15.51 -3.58
CA GLN A 116 -10.59 15.12 -4.25
C GLN A 116 -11.80 15.52 -3.41
N GLY A 117 -12.82 16.06 -4.07
CA GLY A 117 -14.10 16.46 -3.47
C GLY A 117 -14.29 17.97 -3.43
N VAL A 118 -14.94 18.43 -2.37
CA VAL A 118 -15.27 19.84 -2.11
C VAL A 118 -14.85 20.20 -0.69
N GLU A 119 -14.98 21.46 -0.32
CA GLU A 119 -14.70 21.94 1.03
C GLU A 119 -15.44 21.09 2.10
N GLY A 120 -14.75 20.73 3.17
CA GLY A 120 -15.27 19.84 4.22
C GLY A 120 -15.12 18.34 3.94
N ALA A 121 -14.64 17.93 2.75
CA ALA A 121 -14.39 16.52 2.46
C ALA A 121 -13.29 15.93 3.36
N TYR A 122 -13.33 14.60 3.60
CA TYR A 122 -12.30 13.93 4.39
C TYR A 122 -10.89 14.06 3.80
N SER A 123 -10.76 14.22 2.48
CA SER A 123 -9.47 14.53 1.84
C SER A 123 -8.89 15.87 2.29
N GLN A 124 -9.74 16.89 2.46
CA GLN A 124 -9.31 18.17 3.04
C GLN A 124 -8.93 18.02 4.51
N GLN A 125 -9.74 17.34 5.31
CA GLN A 125 -9.40 17.09 6.72
C GLN A 125 -8.06 16.35 6.87
N ALA A 126 -7.75 15.42 5.97
CA ALA A 126 -6.45 14.76 5.90
C ALA A 126 -5.34 15.77 5.52
N CYS A 127 -5.61 16.68 4.60
CA CYS A 127 -4.70 17.75 4.23
C CYS A 127 -4.41 18.68 5.42
N ASP A 128 -5.45 19.15 6.12
CA ASP A 128 -5.34 20.06 7.27
C ASP A 128 -4.60 19.40 8.47
N LYS A 129 -4.66 18.06 8.57
CA LYS A 129 -3.89 17.33 9.59
C LYS A 129 -2.40 17.24 9.26
N LEU A 130 -2.03 17.30 7.98
CA LEU A 130 -0.64 17.20 7.52
C LEU A 130 0.02 18.58 7.35
N PHE A 131 -0.73 19.59 6.95
CA PHE A 131 -0.24 20.94 6.65
C PHE A 131 -0.93 21.97 7.54
N GLN A 132 -0.17 22.92 8.10
CA GLN A 132 -0.74 23.99 8.93
C GLN A 132 -1.47 25.06 8.10
N HIS A 133 -0.96 25.35 6.91
CA HIS A 133 -1.48 26.41 6.02
C HIS A 133 -1.51 25.95 4.56
N PRO A 134 -2.33 24.94 4.20
CA PRO A 134 -2.42 24.48 2.82
C PRO A 134 -3.21 25.43 1.94
N SER A 135 -2.80 25.60 0.68
CA SER A 135 -3.63 26.12 -0.38
C SER A 135 -4.30 24.94 -1.08
N VAL A 136 -5.57 24.67 -0.73
CA VAL A 136 -6.29 23.48 -1.24
C VAL A 136 -6.85 23.72 -2.61
N PHE A 137 -6.54 22.84 -3.55
CA PHE A 137 -7.14 22.79 -4.89
C PHE A 137 -8.07 21.57 -4.99
N PHE A 138 -9.37 21.82 -5.11
CA PHE A 138 -10.36 20.76 -5.16
C PHE A 138 -10.48 20.16 -6.56
N CYS A 139 -10.35 18.83 -6.64
CA CYS A 139 -10.47 18.03 -7.84
C CYS A 139 -11.74 17.19 -7.82
N ALA A 140 -12.44 17.10 -8.95
CA ALA A 140 -13.66 16.30 -9.04
C ALA A 140 -13.39 14.78 -8.94
N THR A 141 -12.23 14.32 -9.40
CA THR A 141 -11.87 12.88 -9.43
C THR A 141 -10.47 12.64 -8.91
N PHE A 142 -10.16 11.40 -8.50
CA PHE A 142 -8.81 10.99 -8.08
C PHE A 142 -7.79 11.15 -9.22
N ASP A 143 -8.16 10.83 -10.46
CA ASP A 143 -7.31 11.00 -11.65
C ASP A 143 -6.83 12.45 -11.80
N LYS A 144 -7.73 13.45 -11.55
CA LYS A 144 -7.35 14.86 -11.59
C LYS A 144 -6.38 15.26 -10.47
N VAL A 145 -6.38 14.56 -9.32
CA VAL A 145 -5.38 14.79 -8.26
C VAL A 145 -4.00 14.38 -8.77
N PHE A 146 -3.86 13.20 -9.36
CA PHE A 146 -2.61 12.75 -9.96
C PHE A 146 -2.15 13.71 -11.08
N ALA A 147 -3.05 14.07 -12.00
CA ALA A 147 -2.76 15.00 -13.07
C ALA A 147 -2.29 16.38 -12.57
N ALA A 148 -2.87 16.91 -11.50
CA ALA A 148 -2.44 18.17 -10.89
C ALA A 148 -1.01 18.13 -10.37
N ILE A 149 -0.57 16.98 -9.84
CA ILE A 149 0.80 16.77 -9.39
C ILE A 149 1.76 16.63 -10.57
N GLU A 150 1.43 15.82 -11.57
CA GLU A 150 2.26 15.61 -12.75
C GLU A 150 2.46 16.89 -13.57
N GLN A 151 1.43 17.72 -13.65
CA GLN A 151 1.48 19.03 -14.34
C GLN A 151 2.14 20.13 -13.51
N GLY A 152 2.50 19.87 -12.27
CA GLY A 152 3.09 20.85 -11.37
C GLY A 152 2.14 21.97 -10.91
N LEU A 153 0.83 21.78 -11.04
CA LEU A 153 -0.19 22.71 -10.55
C LEU A 153 -0.26 22.70 -9.02
N CYS A 154 -0.04 21.53 -8.42
CA CYS A 154 0.06 21.35 -6.98
C CYS A 154 1.37 20.64 -6.64
N GLN A 155 1.92 20.95 -5.46
CA GLN A 155 3.12 20.29 -4.97
C GLN A 155 2.80 18.91 -4.40
N TYR A 156 1.64 18.79 -3.75
CA TYR A 156 1.18 17.56 -3.11
C TYR A 156 -0.27 17.25 -3.48
N GLY A 157 -0.64 15.98 -3.32
CA GLY A 157 -2.00 15.50 -3.49
C GLY A 157 -2.41 14.57 -2.36
N ILE A 158 -3.67 14.63 -1.96
CA ILE A 158 -4.23 13.75 -0.92
C ILE A 158 -5.22 12.78 -1.54
N LEU A 159 -5.00 11.49 -1.29
CA LEU A 159 -5.81 10.39 -1.82
C LEU A 159 -6.17 9.40 -0.71
N PRO A 160 -7.43 8.93 -0.61
CA PRO A 160 -7.79 7.84 0.26
C PRO A 160 -7.25 6.52 -0.30
N LEU A 161 -6.58 5.73 0.55
CA LEU A 161 -6.01 4.44 0.13
C LEU A 161 -6.83 3.26 0.62
N GLU A 162 -7.30 3.34 1.86
CA GLU A 162 -7.95 2.24 2.55
C GLU A 162 -8.92 2.77 3.61
N ASN A 163 -10.08 2.11 3.72
CA ASN A 163 -11.02 2.32 4.81
C ASN A 163 -11.14 1.02 5.62
N SER A 164 -11.12 1.10 6.95
CA SER A 164 -11.11 -0.08 7.83
C SER A 164 -12.37 -0.95 7.71
N THR A 165 -13.49 -0.38 7.29
CA THR A 165 -14.77 -1.08 7.12
C THR A 165 -15.02 -1.48 5.66
N ALA A 166 -14.69 -0.61 4.71
CA ALA A 166 -14.97 -0.83 3.28
C ALA A 166 -13.79 -1.43 2.50
N GLY A 167 -12.61 -1.54 3.12
CA GLY A 167 -11.41 -2.08 2.49
C GLY A 167 -10.69 -1.10 1.58
N SER A 168 -10.01 -1.62 0.56
CA SER A 168 -9.16 -0.87 -0.35
C SER A 168 -9.95 0.04 -1.29
N VAL A 169 -9.45 1.27 -1.53
CA VAL A 169 -10.01 2.19 -2.53
C VAL A 169 -9.49 1.81 -3.91
N ASN A 170 -10.13 0.83 -4.53
CA ASN A 170 -9.68 0.19 -5.77
C ASN A 170 -9.35 1.20 -6.89
N ALA A 171 -10.16 2.26 -7.03
CA ALA A 171 -9.94 3.28 -8.05
C ALA A 171 -8.58 3.99 -7.88
N VAL A 172 -8.09 4.19 -6.65
CA VAL A 172 -6.77 4.79 -6.39
C VAL A 172 -5.66 3.82 -6.75
N TYR A 173 -5.77 2.53 -6.38
CA TYR A 173 -4.80 1.51 -6.77
C TYR A 173 -4.70 1.35 -8.30
N ASP A 174 -5.83 1.43 -9.01
CA ASP A 174 -5.84 1.36 -10.47
C ASP A 174 -5.15 2.56 -11.11
N LEU A 175 -5.29 3.76 -10.52
CA LEU A 175 -4.61 4.98 -10.97
C LEU A 175 -3.12 4.97 -10.64
N MET A 176 -2.71 4.38 -9.53
CA MET A 176 -1.29 4.19 -9.18
C MET A 176 -0.50 3.42 -10.26
N GLN A 177 -1.17 2.63 -11.07
CA GLN A 177 -0.55 1.91 -12.18
C GLN A 177 -0.30 2.80 -13.41
N LYS A 178 -0.97 3.95 -13.51
CA LYS A 178 -0.98 4.82 -14.69
C LYS A 178 -0.15 6.09 -14.53
N HIS A 179 0.05 6.52 -13.27
CA HIS A 179 0.68 7.79 -12.95
C HIS A 179 2.03 7.62 -12.27
N ASN A 180 2.94 8.56 -12.52
CA ASN A 180 4.21 8.64 -11.80
C ASN A 180 4.07 9.55 -10.57
N PHE A 181 4.35 9.01 -9.39
CA PHE A 181 4.25 9.74 -8.14
C PHE A 181 5.10 9.07 -7.06
N SER A 182 5.22 9.74 -5.92
CA SER A 182 5.79 9.15 -4.71
C SER A 182 4.95 9.47 -3.50
N ILE A 183 4.76 8.50 -2.61
CA ILE A 183 4.11 8.69 -1.32
C ILE A 183 5.13 9.31 -0.36
N VAL A 184 4.80 10.44 0.23
CA VAL A 184 5.70 11.20 1.11
C VAL A 184 5.23 11.24 2.57
N ARG A 185 3.95 11.02 2.81
CA ARG A 185 3.32 10.90 4.13
C ARG A 185 2.07 10.04 4.05
N SER A 186 1.64 9.49 5.16
CA SER A 186 0.28 8.99 5.31
C SER A 186 -0.36 9.52 6.59
N VAL A 187 -1.68 9.56 6.60
CA VAL A 187 -2.47 9.99 7.75
C VAL A 187 -3.69 9.11 7.89
N ARG A 188 -3.97 8.74 9.13
CA ARG A 188 -5.17 7.98 9.48
C ARG A 188 -6.20 8.92 10.10
N LEU A 189 -7.37 9.00 9.46
CA LEU A 189 -8.48 9.79 9.95
C LEU A 189 -9.62 8.90 10.41
N ARG A 190 -10.17 9.23 11.56
CA ARG A 190 -11.43 8.67 12.00
C ARG A 190 -12.57 9.21 11.14
N VAL A 191 -13.46 8.32 10.71
CA VAL A 191 -14.64 8.66 9.92
C VAL A 191 -15.87 8.58 10.83
N ASP A 192 -16.34 9.74 11.27
CA ASP A 192 -17.58 9.87 12.03
C ASP A 192 -18.62 10.59 11.15
N HIS A 193 -19.84 10.08 11.14
CA HIS A 193 -20.96 10.65 10.39
C HIS A 193 -21.99 11.27 11.33
N SER A 194 -22.42 12.48 11.00
CA SER A 194 -23.52 13.19 11.70
C SER A 194 -24.65 13.47 10.73
N LEU A 195 -25.86 13.52 11.24
CA LEU A 195 -27.03 14.00 10.48
C LEU A 195 -27.10 15.51 10.58
N LEU A 196 -26.87 16.20 9.47
CA LEU A 196 -26.78 17.66 9.38
C LEU A 196 -27.99 18.22 8.66
N ALA A 197 -28.55 19.33 9.18
CA ALA A 197 -29.69 20.05 8.56
C ALA A 197 -29.56 21.52 8.77
N LEU A 198 -30.46 22.32 8.13
CA LEU A 198 -30.55 23.77 8.34
C LEU A 198 -30.90 24.12 9.80
N PRO A 199 -30.39 25.22 10.33
CA PRO A 199 -30.68 25.63 11.70
C PRO A 199 -32.20 25.76 11.98
N GLY A 200 -32.60 25.26 13.16
CA GLY A 200 -33.99 25.25 13.59
C GLY A 200 -34.83 24.10 13.04
N THR A 201 -34.23 23.16 12.27
CA THR A 201 -34.88 21.91 11.81
C THR A 201 -34.91 20.91 12.95
N LYS A 202 -35.99 20.12 13.08
CA LYS A 202 -36.11 19.01 14.01
C LYS A 202 -36.01 17.68 13.24
N LEU A 203 -35.59 16.61 13.91
CA LEU A 203 -35.49 15.27 13.30
C LEU A 203 -36.86 14.80 12.72
N SER A 204 -37.96 15.17 13.38
CA SER A 204 -39.33 14.88 12.91
C SER A 204 -39.72 15.55 11.59
N ASP A 205 -39.03 16.61 11.21
CA ASP A 205 -39.33 17.39 10.01
C ASP A 205 -38.71 16.76 8.76
N ILE A 206 -37.67 15.91 8.94
CA ILE A 206 -36.89 15.34 7.84
C ILE A 206 -37.77 14.37 7.03
N ARG A 207 -37.71 14.53 5.70
CA ARG A 207 -38.37 13.67 4.69
C ARG A 207 -37.38 13.11 3.69
N GLU A 208 -36.20 13.73 3.56
CA GLU A 208 -35.18 13.27 2.63
C GLU A 208 -33.79 13.37 3.29
N ILE A 209 -32.97 12.34 3.10
CA ILE A 209 -31.57 12.31 3.53
C ILE A 209 -30.69 12.07 2.31
N VAL A 210 -29.69 12.91 2.11
CA VAL A 210 -28.71 12.80 1.03
C VAL A 210 -27.33 12.46 1.58
N SER A 211 -26.60 11.58 0.92
CA SER A 211 -25.19 11.30 1.19
C SER A 211 -24.53 10.46 0.11
N HIS A 212 -23.23 10.20 0.26
CA HIS A 212 -22.53 9.21 -0.53
C HIS A 212 -23.01 7.79 -0.22
N GLY A 213 -23.12 6.92 -1.23
CA GLY A 213 -23.64 5.56 -1.08
C GLY A 213 -23.01 4.77 0.05
N GLN A 214 -21.69 4.82 0.19
CA GLN A 214 -20.97 4.14 1.26
C GLN A 214 -21.34 4.66 2.66
N ALA A 215 -21.49 5.98 2.83
CA ALA A 215 -21.89 6.56 4.10
C ALA A 215 -23.33 6.16 4.49
N LEU A 216 -24.23 6.08 3.50
CA LEU A 216 -25.60 5.58 3.70
C LEU A 216 -25.61 4.11 4.17
N GLU A 217 -24.78 3.27 3.57
CA GLU A 217 -24.65 1.86 3.97
C GLU A 217 -24.07 1.73 5.39
N GLN A 218 -23.07 2.54 5.73
CA GLN A 218 -22.49 2.61 7.07
C GLN A 218 -23.44 3.16 8.14
N CYS A 219 -24.51 3.87 7.76
CA CYS A 219 -25.53 4.40 8.65
C CYS A 219 -26.87 3.67 8.54
N SER A 220 -26.88 2.47 7.99
CA SER A 220 -28.14 1.73 7.67
C SER A 220 -29.00 1.44 8.90
N GLU A 221 -28.43 1.17 10.07
CA GLU A 221 -29.19 0.93 11.29
C GLU A 221 -29.93 2.19 11.77
N PHE A 222 -29.27 3.34 11.67
CA PHE A 222 -29.90 4.62 11.96
C PHE A 222 -31.01 4.95 10.96
N LEU A 223 -30.78 4.74 9.67
CA LEU A 223 -31.77 5.01 8.62
C LEU A 223 -33.03 4.13 8.75
N LYS A 224 -32.91 2.89 9.21
CA LYS A 224 -34.07 2.01 9.50
C LYS A 224 -35.00 2.56 10.58
N GLN A 225 -34.51 3.41 11.47
CA GLN A 225 -35.31 4.04 12.52
C GLN A 225 -36.15 5.22 12.01
N LEU A 226 -35.96 5.62 10.76
CA LEU A 226 -36.63 6.73 10.09
C LEU A 226 -37.52 6.26 8.93
N PRO A 227 -38.67 5.62 9.21
CA PRO A 227 -39.45 4.86 8.22
C PRO A 227 -40.07 5.70 7.08
N ASN A 228 -40.18 7.01 7.24
CA ASN A 228 -40.82 7.91 6.28
C ASN A 228 -39.82 8.85 5.55
N VAL A 229 -38.54 8.45 5.51
CA VAL A 229 -37.50 9.27 4.91
C VAL A 229 -37.02 8.64 3.62
N THR A 230 -36.96 9.43 2.55
CA THR A 230 -36.37 9.04 1.27
C THR A 230 -34.83 9.20 1.36
N VAL A 231 -34.09 8.25 0.80
CA VAL A 231 -32.62 8.30 0.78
C VAL A 231 -32.13 8.55 -0.63
N THR A 232 -31.39 9.63 -0.82
CA THR A 232 -30.84 10.04 -2.13
C THR A 232 -29.32 9.95 -2.12
N ARG A 233 -28.72 9.37 -3.16
CA ARG A 233 -27.25 9.24 -3.31
C ARG A 233 -26.67 10.47 -4.02
N CYS A 234 -25.48 10.92 -3.56
CA CYS A 234 -24.69 11.95 -4.21
C CYS A 234 -23.20 11.58 -4.29
N GLU A 235 -22.39 12.42 -4.90
CA GLU A 235 -20.98 12.15 -5.22
C GLU A 235 -20.10 11.96 -3.98
N ASN A 236 -20.28 12.77 -2.93
CA ASN A 236 -19.55 12.67 -1.67
C ASN A 236 -20.35 13.30 -0.52
N THR A 237 -19.94 12.99 0.72
CA THR A 237 -20.64 13.44 1.93
C THR A 237 -20.63 14.96 2.12
N ALA A 238 -19.52 15.65 1.76
CA ALA A 238 -19.43 17.11 1.87
C ALA A 238 -20.29 17.82 0.81
N ALA A 239 -20.37 17.26 -0.41
CA ALA A 239 -21.31 17.77 -1.43
C ALA A 239 -22.77 17.64 -0.98
N ALA A 240 -23.13 16.57 -0.25
CA ALA A 240 -24.44 16.43 0.37
C ALA A 240 -24.73 17.54 1.38
N ALA A 241 -23.76 17.85 2.27
CA ALA A 241 -23.91 18.93 3.23
C ALA A 241 -24.07 20.30 2.54
N ARG A 242 -23.25 20.57 1.53
CA ARG A 242 -23.39 21.80 0.71
C ARG A 242 -24.76 21.91 0.06
N MET A 243 -25.26 20.78 -0.53
CA MET A 243 -26.59 20.74 -1.14
C MET A 243 -27.69 21.11 -0.13
N VAL A 244 -27.63 20.59 1.11
CA VAL A 244 -28.58 20.95 2.17
C VAL A 244 -28.50 22.42 2.50
N ALA A 245 -27.30 23.00 2.64
CA ALA A 245 -27.12 24.42 2.94
C ALA A 245 -27.69 25.34 1.84
N GLU A 246 -27.49 25.01 0.57
CA GLU A 246 -27.93 25.78 -0.57
C GLU A 246 -29.43 25.59 -0.87
N SER A 247 -30.07 24.52 -0.41
CA SER A 247 -31.46 24.17 -0.75
C SER A 247 -32.52 25.06 -0.12
N GLY A 248 -32.24 25.64 1.06
CA GLY A 248 -33.24 26.34 1.89
C GLY A 248 -34.32 25.43 2.50
N ARG A 249 -34.26 24.10 2.27
CA ARG A 249 -35.28 23.12 2.67
C ARG A 249 -35.05 22.63 4.11
N LYS A 250 -36.06 22.74 4.96
CA LYS A 250 -36.04 22.23 6.34
C LYS A 250 -36.42 20.74 6.45
N ASP A 251 -36.90 20.14 5.36
CA ASP A 251 -37.24 18.73 5.29
C ASP A 251 -36.09 17.86 4.71
N LEU A 252 -34.94 18.49 4.38
CA LEU A 252 -33.76 17.83 3.82
C LEU A 252 -32.59 17.82 4.83
N ALA A 253 -31.92 16.67 4.96
CA ALA A 253 -30.73 16.53 5.78
C ALA A 253 -29.61 15.80 5.02
N ALA A 254 -28.37 15.97 5.45
CA ALA A 254 -27.21 15.25 4.93
C ALA A 254 -26.58 14.36 6.01
N ILE A 255 -26.11 13.18 5.60
CA ILE A 255 -25.15 12.44 6.41
C ILE A 255 -23.75 12.84 5.94
N ALA A 256 -23.00 13.53 6.80
CA ALA A 256 -21.65 14.03 6.51
C ALA A 256 -20.80 14.12 7.79
N SER A 257 -19.53 14.53 7.65
CA SER A 257 -18.68 14.81 8.81
C SER A 257 -19.17 16.04 9.57
N ASN A 258 -18.93 16.09 10.89
CA ASN A 258 -19.34 17.24 11.69
C ASN A 258 -18.59 18.54 11.29
N ALA A 259 -17.41 18.44 10.69
CA ALA A 259 -16.70 19.60 10.12
C ALA A 259 -17.54 20.35 9.06
N CYS A 260 -18.40 19.64 8.31
CA CYS A 260 -19.30 20.25 7.36
C CYS A 260 -20.38 21.13 8.01
N ALA A 261 -20.73 20.88 9.29
CA ALA A 261 -21.68 21.71 10.01
C ALA A 261 -21.17 23.15 10.18
N GLU A 262 -19.92 23.31 10.57
CA GLU A 262 -19.28 24.62 10.75
C GLU A 262 -19.08 25.34 9.41
N ILE A 263 -18.58 24.62 8.39
CA ILE A 263 -18.27 25.16 7.07
C ILE A 263 -19.52 25.69 6.38
N TYR A 264 -20.62 24.94 6.45
CA TYR A 264 -21.84 25.25 5.70
C TYR A 264 -22.97 25.87 6.55
N GLY A 265 -22.69 26.21 7.82
CA GLY A 265 -23.68 26.82 8.72
C GLY A 265 -24.86 25.88 9.02
N LEU A 266 -24.63 24.58 9.07
CA LEU A 266 -25.63 23.57 9.40
C LEU A 266 -25.58 23.21 10.90
N GLN A 267 -26.68 22.68 11.40
CA GLN A 267 -26.74 22.11 12.74
C GLN A 267 -26.68 20.58 12.68
N SER A 268 -26.01 19.96 13.64
CA SER A 268 -26.12 18.51 13.84
C SER A 268 -27.43 18.19 14.57
N LEU A 269 -28.25 17.34 13.94
CA LEU A 269 -29.45 16.80 14.57
C LEU A 269 -29.11 15.56 15.42
N GLN A 270 -28.12 14.79 14.97
CA GLN A 270 -27.62 13.64 15.69
C GLN A 270 -26.19 13.34 15.24
N ASP A 271 -25.30 13.15 16.22
CA ASP A 271 -23.92 12.78 15.98
C ASP A 271 -23.72 11.27 15.99
N ARG A 272 -22.66 10.82 15.29
CA ARG A 272 -22.21 9.42 15.27
C ARG A 272 -23.33 8.46 14.88
N VAL A 273 -23.96 8.73 13.76
CA VAL A 273 -25.09 7.94 13.22
C VAL A 273 -24.62 6.67 12.48
N GLN A 274 -23.30 6.42 12.37
CA GLN A 274 -22.74 5.23 11.77
C GLN A 274 -22.94 3.99 12.65
N ASN A 275 -23.05 2.81 12.04
CA ASN A 275 -23.25 1.53 12.71
C ASN A 275 -22.03 1.15 13.57
N GLU A 276 -20.81 1.41 13.07
CA GLU A 276 -19.57 1.06 13.76
C GLU A 276 -18.75 2.31 14.12
N HIS A 277 -18.22 2.36 15.36
CA HIS A 277 -17.50 3.51 15.87
C HIS A 277 -15.97 3.47 15.67
N GLY A 278 -15.44 2.40 15.10
CA GLY A 278 -14.00 2.19 14.85
C GLY A 278 -13.60 2.42 13.40
N ASN A 279 -14.36 3.18 12.62
CA ASN A 279 -14.08 3.40 11.21
C ASN A 279 -12.97 4.44 10.98
N TYR A 280 -11.92 4.03 10.29
CA TYR A 280 -10.81 4.90 9.90
C TYR A 280 -10.55 4.81 8.41
N THR A 281 -10.21 5.94 7.81
CA THR A 281 -9.66 5.98 6.45
C THR A 281 -8.20 6.40 6.50
N ARG A 282 -7.35 5.60 5.86
CA ARG A 282 -5.96 5.94 5.62
C ARG A 282 -5.86 6.72 4.33
N PHE A 283 -5.30 7.92 4.43
CA PHE A 283 -4.97 8.77 3.30
C PHE A 283 -3.47 8.78 3.07
N ILE A 284 -3.06 8.90 1.82
CA ILE A 284 -1.67 9.14 1.41
C ILE A 284 -1.52 10.55 0.88
N CYS A 285 -0.38 11.15 1.21
CA CYS A 285 0.10 12.39 0.60
C CYS A 285 1.11 12.01 -0.47
N ILE A 286 0.88 12.43 -1.70
CA ILE A 286 1.72 12.13 -2.86
C ILE A 286 2.40 13.40 -3.38
N ALA A 287 3.59 13.22 -3.98
CA ALA A 287 4.37 14.24 -4.68
C ALA A 287 4.86 13.70 -6.03
N ALA A 288 5.29 14.59 -6.94
CA ALA A 288 5.82 14.20 -8.26
C ALA A 288 7.18 13.47 -8.19
N LYS A 289 7.95 13.70 -7.12
CA LYS A 289 9.29 13.12 -6.94
C LYS A 289 9.40 12.43 -5.59
N PRO A 290 10.29 11.45 -5.44
CA PRO A 290 10.58 10.85 -4.15
C PRO A 290 11.11 11.89 -3.15
N GLU A 291 10.40 12.00 -2.03
CA GLU A 291 10.80 12.79 -0.86
C GLU A 291 10.71 11.89 0.37
N VAL A 292 11.78 11.83 1.16
CA VAL A 292 11.86 10.99 2.35
C VAL A 292 12.17 11.86 3.56
N TYR A 293 11.15 12.19 4.31
CA TYR A 293 11.26 13.00 5.52
C TYR A 293 11.72 12.18 6.73
N PRO A 294 12.37 12.81 7.73
CA PRO A 294 12.78 12.14 8.95
C PRO A 294 11.63 11.39 9.63
N GLY A 295 11.94 10.22 10.19
CA GLY A 295 10.96 9.36 10.83
C GLY A 295 10.22 8.41 9.87
N ALA A 296 10.63 8.34 8.60
CA ALA A 296 10.07 7.38 7.65
C ALA A 296 10.37 5.94 8.10
N ASP A 297 9.32 5.22 8.48
CA ASP A 297 9.33 3.86 9.03
C ASP A 297 8.50 2.87 8.20
N ARG A 298 7.84 3.35 7.16
CA ARG A 298 7.04 2.56 6.20
C ARG A 298 7.56 2.76 4.79
N THR A 299 7.52 1.70 4.00
CA THR A 299 7.91 1.72 2.58
C THR A 299 6.86 1.03 1.74
N SER A 300 6.39 1.69 0.69
CA SER A 300 5.44 1.11 -0.27
C SER A 300 6.09 0.81 -1.60
N LEU A 301 5.76 -0.34 -2.15
CA LEU A 301 6.25 -0.84 -3.42
C LEU A 301 5.09 -1.29 -4.32
N LEU A 302 5.24 -1.12 -5.61
CA LEU A 302 4.39 -1.75 -6.62
C LEU A 302 5.24 -2.71 -7.44
N VAL A 303 4.88 -4.01 -7.41
CA VAL A 303 5.71 -5.08 -7.96
C VAL A 303 4.93 -5.85 -9.01
N THR A 304 5.52 -6.05 -10.19
CA THR A 304 4.99 -6.94 -11.22
C THR A 304 5.75 -8.26 -11.17
N LEU A 305 5.02 -9.36 -11.12
CA LEU A 305 5.58 -10.70 -11.04
C LEU A 305 5.19 -11.52 -12.27
N ALA A 306 6.07 -12.44 -12.66
CA ALA A 306 5.73 -13.47 -13.61
C ALA A 306 4.58 -14.31 -13.08
N ASN A 307 3.63 -14.67 -13.94
CA ASN A 307 2.51 -15.56 -13.57
C ASN A 307 2.96 -17.02 -13.53
N GLU A 308 3.80 -17.33 -12.58
CA GLU A 308 4.34 -18.66 -12.35
C GLU A 308 4.11 -19.10 -10.90
N PRO A 309 3.90 -20.40 -10.67
CA PRO A 309 3.80 -20.94 -9.31
C PRO A 309 5.02 -20.58 -8.46
N GLY A 310 4.77 -19.90 -7.32
CA GLY A 310 5.82 -19.51 -6.39
C GLY A 310 6.42 -18.12 -6.60
N SER A 311 6.08 -17.36 -7.64
CA SER A 311 6.62 -16.01 -7.86
C SER A 311 6.37 -15.08 -6.67
N LEU A 312 5.14 -15.01 -6.18
CA LEU A 312 4.81 -14.24 -4.99
C LEU A 312 5.51 -14.78 -3.73
N TYR A 313 5.58 -16.09 -3.58
CA TYR A 313 6.30 -16.71 -2.45
C TYR A 313 7.76 -16.29 -2.40
N GLN A 314 8.46 -16.20 -3.54
CA GLN A 314 9.85 -15.76 -3.59
C GLN A 314 10.01 -14.33 -3.06
N VAL A 315 9.11 -13.41 -3.37
CA VAL A 315 9.10 -12.05 -2.83
C VAL A 315 8.87 -12.07 -1.32
N LEU A 316 7.85 -12.78 -0.86
CA LEU A 316 7.53 -12.90 0.57
C LEU A 316 8.67 -13.54 1.37
N ALA A 317 9.33 -14.56 0.81
CA ALA A 317 10.48 -15.21 1.44
C ALA A 317 11.68 -14.24 1.60
N ARG A 318 11.89 -13.30 0.67
CA ARG A 318 12.92 -12.26 0.82
C ARG A 318 12.56 -11.26 1.91
N ILE A 319 11.32 -10.74 1.89
CA ILE A 319 10.81 -9.83 2.93
C ILE A 319 10.99 -10.45 4.31
N TYR A 320 10.57 -11.72 4.46
CA TYR A 320 10.73 -12.50 5.70
C TYR A 320 12.20 -12.69 6.08
N GLY A 321 13.08 -13.02 5.12
CA GLY A 321 14.50 -13.24 5.36
C GLY A 321 15.25 -12.02 5.90
N TYR A 322 14.76 -10.80 5.60
CA TYR A 322 15.27 -9.56 6.17
C TYR A 322 14.57 -9.14 7.47
N GLY A 323 13.64 -9.95 8.01
CA GLY A 323 12.90 -9.63 9.22
C GLY A 323 11.96 -8.43 9.09
N ILE A 324 11.56 -8.09 7.86
CA ILE A 324 10.68 -6.96 7.55
C ILE A 324 9.22 -7.43 7.62
N ASN A 325 8.38 -6.71 8.36
CA ASN A 325 6.96 -7.00 8.45
C ASN A 325 6.21 -6.43 7.25
N LEU A 326 5.26 -7.22 6.72
CA LEU A 326 4.35 -6.83 5.64
C LEU A 326 2.99 -6.45 6.24
N THR A 327 2.60 -5.18 6.12
CA THR A 327 1.34 -4.67 6.70
C THR A 327 0.20 -4.63 5.69
N LYS A 328 0.50 -4.59 4.40
CA LYS A 328 -0.49 -4.62 3.32
C LYS A 328 0.02 -5.39 2.13
N LEU A 329 -0.85 -6.22 1.56
CA LEU A 329 -0.69 -6.86 0.27
C LEU A 329 -1.99 -6.75 -0.50
N GLU A 330 -1.96 -6.08 -1.65
CA GLU A 330 -3.10 -5.92 -2.54
C GLU A 330 -2.71 -6.35 -3.93
N SER A 331 -3.49 -7.22 -4.57
CA SER A 331 -3.25 -7.66 -5.94
C SER A 331 -4.21 -6.98 -6.90
N ARG A 332 -3.69 -6.47 -8.02
CA ARG A 332 -4.51 -5.86 -9.08
C ARG A 332 -4.12 -6.43 -10.44
N PRO A 333 -5.11 -6.83 -11.27
CA PRO A 333 -4.83 -7.25 -12.64
C PRO A 333 -4.28 -6.07 -13.46
N ILE A 334 -3.41 -6.36 -14.40
CA ILE A 334 -2.91 -5.36 -15.35
C ILE A 334 -3.90 -5.29 -16.51
N PRO A 335 -4.50 -4.11 -16.80
CA PRO A 335 -5.42 -3.97 -17.92
C PRO A 335 -4.76 -4.36 -19.26
N GLY A 336 -5.40 -5.24 -20.03
CA GLY A 336 -4.91 -5.70 -21.33
C GLY A 336 -3.90 -6.86 -21.27
N SER A 337 -3.68 -7.44 -20.08
CA SER A 337 -2.92 -8.68 -19.89
C SER A 337 -3.79 -9.70 -19.18
N ASP A 338 -3.99 -10.86 -19.78
CA ASP A 338 -4.89 -11.89 -19.25
C ASP A 338 -4.31 -12.60 -18.02
N ASP A 339 -2.97 -12.57 -17.83
CA ASP A 339 -2.28 -13.39 -16.82
C ASP A 339 -1.25 -12.64 -15.96
N THR A 340 -1.18 -11.29 -16.02
CA THR A 340 -0.17 -10.56 -15.27
C THR A 340 -0.83 -9.74 -14.16
N PHE A 341 -0.28 -9.84 -12.94
CA PHE A 341 -0.74 -9.11 -11.78
C PHE A 341 0.32 -8.15 -11.28
N ARG A 342 -0.12 -6.99 -10.80
CA ARG A 342 0.67 -6.10 -9.94
C ARG A 342 0.26 -6.28 -8.51
N PHE A 343 1.28 -6.24 -7.65
CA PHE A 343 1.12 -6.36 -6.21
C PHE A 343 1.58 -5.07 -5.56
N TYR A 344 0.72 -4.47 -4.77
CA TYR A 344 1.06 -3.39 -3.87
C TYR A 344 1.48 -3.98 -2.52
N PHE A 345 2.64 -3.55 -2.02
CA PHE A 345 3.18 -3.96 -0.74
C PHE A 345 3.38 -2.73 0.15
N ASP A 346 2.91 -2.81 1.41
CA ASP A 346 3.35 -1.90 2.47
C ASP A 346 4.23 -2.67 3.46
N LEU A 347 5.42 -2.16 3.66
CA LEU A 347 6.44 -2.74 4.52
C LEU A 347 6.65 -1.84 5.74
N GLU A 348 6.76 -2.43 6.93
CA GLU A 348 7.32 -1.75 8.10
C GLU A 348 8.85 -1.78 8.00
N ALA A 349 9.39 -0.88 7.21
CA ALA A 349 10.81 -0.82 6.94
C ALA A 349 11.28 0.63 7.01
N SER A 350 12.16 0.91 7.96
CA SER A 350 12.81 2.21 8.10
C SER A 350 13.83 2.42 6.98
N VAL A 351 13.86 3.61 6.43
CA VAL A 351 14.89 4.01 5.44
C VAL A 351 16.31 4.02 6.00
N TYR A 352 16.43 4.05 7.32
CA TYR A 352 17.72 4.01 8.02
C TYR A 352 18.20 2.58 8.33
N SER A 353 17.35 1.58 8.09
CA SER A 353 17.71 0.17 8.22
C SER A 353 18.59 -0.26 7.05
N PRO A 354 19.73 -0.94 7.30
CA PRO A 354 20.59 -1.45 6.25
C PRO A 354 19.96 -2.58 5.42
N GLU A 355 18.86 -3.17 5.90
CA GLU A 355 18.14 -4.26 5.25
C GLU A 355 17.30 -3.76 4.07
N LEU A 356 16.68 -2.59 4.17
CA LEU A 356 15.79 -2.07 3.12
C LEU A 356 16.49 -1.89 1.76
N PRO A 357 17.65 -1.22 1.65
CA PRO A 357 18.35 -1.11 0.37
C PRO A 357 18.75 -2.47 -0.22
N LYS A 358 19.13 -3.43 0.61
CA LYS A 358 19.45 -4.81 0.18
C LYS A 358 18.22 -5.51 -0.37
N LEU A 359 17.10 -5.45 0.36
CA LEU A 359 15.83 -6.00 -0.09
C LEU A 359 15.42 -5.40 -1.44
N LEU A 360 15.45 -4.07 -1.58
CA LEU A 360 15.10 -3.40 -2.84
C LEU A 360 15.95 -3.90 -4.01
N GLY A 361 17.28 -4.03 -3.81
CA GLY A 361 18.19 -4.56 -4.81
C GLY A 361 17.89 -6.03 -5.19
N GLU A 362 17.53 -6.85 -4.23
CA GLU A 362 17.13 -8.24 -4.52
C GLU A 362 15.79 -8.31 -5.25
N LEU A 363 14.80 -7.50 -4.86
CA LEU A 363 13.51 -7.47 -5.52
C LEU A 363 13.62 -7.03 -6.99
N GLU A 364 14.43 -6.01 -7.31
CA GLU A 364 14.71 -5.65 -8.71
C GLU A 364 15.31 -6.81 -9.52
N SER A 365 16.00 -7.73 -8.85
CA SER A 365 16.62 -8.87 -9.53
C SER A 365 15.68 -10.05 -9.78
N ILE A 366 14.64 -10.23 -8.97
CA ILE A 366 13.74 -11.40 -9.05
C ILE A 366 12.37 -11.08 -9.63
N CYS A 367 11.97 -9.82 -9.65
CA CYS A 367 10.70 -9.36 -10.18
C CYS A 367 10.85 -8.87 -11.63
N GLU A 368 9.78 -8.88 -12.40
CA GLU A 368 9.77 -8.30 -13.75
C GLU A 368 9.91 -6.78 -13.69
N HIS A 369 9.21 -6.16 -12.73
CA HIS A 369 9.29 -4.72 -12.49
C HIS A 369 9.02 -4.43 -11.02
N VAL A 370 9.81 -3.51 -10.45
CA VAL A 370 9.60 -2.97 -9.10
C VAL A 370 9.58 -1.45 -9.20
N CYS A 371 8.49 -0.86 -8.74
CA CYS A 371 8.34 0.57 -8.60
C CYS A 371 8.39 0.93 -7.11
N TYR A 372 9.32 1.78 -6.73
CA TYR A 372 9.39 2.38 -5.40
C TYR A 372 8.38 3.51 -5.31
N LEU A 373 7.32 3.31 -4.54
CA LEU A 373 6.27 4.31 -4.37
C LEU A 373 6.62 5.35 -3.30
N GLY A 374 7.50 5.03 -2.36
CA GLY A 374 7.99 5.97 -1.35
C GLY A 374 8.22 5.34 0.01
N SER A 375 9.00 6.06 0.83
CA SER A 375 9.17 5.77 2.26
C SER A 375 8.72 6.97 3.08
N TYR A 376 7.90 6.74 4.09
CA TYR A 376 7.18 7.79 4.80
C TYR A 376 6.82 7.35 6.22
N SER A 377 6.40 8.31 7.04
CA SER A 377 5.76 8.05 8.33
C SER A 377 4.25 8.21 8.26
N GLU A 378 3.52 7.52 9.14
CA GLU A 378 2.08 7.64 9.31
C GLU A 378 1.73 8.51 10.51
N THR A 379 0.89 9.52 10.30
CA THR A 379 0.28 10.33 11.36
C THR A 379 -1.07 9.72 11.76
N VAL A 380 -1.28 9.50 13.05
CA VAL A 380 -2.51 8.92 13.62
C VAL A 380 -3.37 9.96 14.27
#